data_6ee40d097b9bb5434a2cab012583f20a
#
_entry.id   6ee40d097b9bb5434a2cab012583f20a
#
_cell.length_a   1.000
_cell.length_b   1.000
_cell.length_c   1.000
_cell.angle_alpha   90.00
_cell.angle_beta   90.00
_cell.angle_gamma   90.00
#
_symmetry.space_group_name_H-M   'P 1'
#
loop_
_entity.id
_entity.type
_entity.pdbx_description
1 polymer ?
#
loop_
_entity_poly.entity_id
_entity_poly.type
_entity_poly.pdbx_seq_one_letter_code
_entity_poly.pdbx_strand_id
1 'polypeptide(L)'
;VQQIANRDWCGINSIAQYYTPKSSDDYPKHATDKIESFVRWMRSKRYSENTIKTYCDALKTFLKYYSAKDIEDITNKDVIDYNNDYIRKHNYSASFQNQTVNAIKLFFKTVLNSKMETETIHRPKSGKQLPNVLSKEEVKKILEACANLKHRAMLTLIYSCGLRRSELLNLTFEHVDANRKLLI
;
A
#
# COMPACT_ATOMS: atom_id res chain seq x y z
N VAL A 1 -0.87 -36.61 8.97
CA VAL A 1 0.00 -35.41 8.81
C VAL A 1 -0.46 -34.54 7.62
N GLN A 2 -1.30 -35.05 6.73
CA GLN A 2 -1.73 -34.36 5.48
C GLN A 2 -3.01 -33.51 5.62
N GLN A 3 -3.67 -33.47 6.77
CA GLN A 3 -4.94 -32.72 6.97
C GLN A 3 -4.77 -31.33 7.59
N ILE A 4 -3.55 -30.87 7.86
CA ILE A 4 -3.28 -29.56 8.48
C ILE A 4 -2.97 -28.48 7.43
N ALA A 5 -2.72 -28.87 6.17
CA ALA A 5 -2.29 -27.96 5.12
C ALA A 5 -3.41 -27.10 4.48
N ASN A 6 -4.69 -27.41 4.73
CA ASN A 6 -5.83 -26.76 4.06
C ASN A 6 -6.72 -25.90 4.97
N ARG A 7 -6.24 -25.41 6.08
CA ARG A 7 -6.94 -24.36 6.82
C ARG A 7 -6.36 -23.02 6.45
N ASP A 8 -7.11 -22.26 5.67
CA ASP A 8 -6.90 -20.82 5.40
C ASP A 8 -6.76 -20.06 6.71
N TRP A 9 -5.51 -19.89 7.16
CA TRP A 9 -5.15 -19.36 8.47
C TRP A 9 -5.07 -17.84 8.56
N CYS A 10 -5.21 -17.19 7.46
CA CYS A 10 -5.42 -15.74 7.38
C CYS A 10 -6.41 -15.52 6.26
N GLY A 11 -7.39 -14.67 6.46
CA GLY A 11 -8.27 -14.19 5.40
C GLY A 11 -7.52 -13.47 4.25
N ILE A 12 -6.30 -13.94 3.92
CA ILE A 12 -5.46 -13.42 2.84
C ILE A 12 -6.10 -13.76 1.50
N ASN A 13 -6.77 -14.92 1.38
CA ASN A 13 -7.52 -15.24 0.17
C ASN A 13 -8.80 -14.41 0.03
N SER A 14 -9.37 -13.89 1.14
CA SER A 14 -10.48 -12.94 1.08
C SER A 14 -10.07 -11.57 0.58
N ILE A 15 -8.81 -11.14 0.82
CA ILE A 15 -8.29 -9.87 0.29
C ILE A 15 -8.07 -9.96 -1.22
N ALA A 16 -7.67 -11.12 -1.75
CA ALA A 16 -7.56 -11.34 -3.18
C ALA A 16 -8.94 -11.38 -3.88
N GLN A 17 -9.99 -11.85 -3.21
CA GLN A 17 -11.37 -11.81 -3.72
C GLN A 17 -12.01 -10.41 -3.71
N TYR A 18 -11.56 -9.50 -2.83
CA TYR A 18 -12.04 -8.11 -2.84
C TYR A 18 -11.45 -7.25 -3.96
N TYR A 19 -10.47 -7.75 -4.72
CA TYR A 19 -9.84 -7.06 -5.82
C TYR A 19 -9.94 -7.82 -7.15
N THR A 20 -11.10 -8.39 -7.45
CA THR A 20 -11.48 -8.53 -8.85
C THR A 20 -11.79 -7.12 -9.35
N PRO A 21 -11.13 -6.63 -10.41
CA PRO A 21 -11.52 -5.39 -11.02
C PRO A 21 -12.97 -5.57 -11.47
N LYS A 22 -13.89 -4.79 -10.87
CA LYS A 22 -15.24 -4.71 -11.38
C LYS A 22 -15.08 -4.24 -12.82
N SER A 23 -15.40 -5.11 -13.75
CA SER A 23 -15.45 -4.87 -15.18
C SER A 23 -16.42 -3.73 -15.47
N SER A 24 -15.88 -2.57 -15.68
CA SER A 24 -16.36 -1.51 -16.59
C SER A 24 -15.25 -0.47 -16.59
N ASP A 25 -14.31 -0.67 -17.52
CA ASP A 25 -13.25 0.28 -17.81
C ASP A 25 -13.87 1.48 -18.55
N ASP A 26 -14.51 2.37 -17.79
CA ASP A 26 -15.03 3.67 -18.24
C ASP A 26 -13.92 4.74 -18.30
N TYR A 27 -12.71 4.36 -18.69
CA TYR A 27 -11.70 5.35 -19.02
C TYR A 27 -11.44 5.38 -20.53
N PRO A 28 -10.91 6.49 -21.07
CA PRO A 28 -10.53 6.57 -22.48
C PRO A 28 -9.61 5.39 -22.86
N LYS A 29 -9.85 4.76 -24.00
CA LYS A 29 -9.02 3.63 -24.48
C LYS A 29 -7.52 3.95 -24.49
N HIS A 30 -7.17 5.21 -24.78
CA HIS A 30 -5.79 5.71 -24.72
C HIS A 30 -5.18 5.72 -23.29
N ALA A 31 -6.01 5.71 -22.25
CA ALA A 31 -5.52 5.63 -20.88
C ALA A 31 -4.96 4.25 -20.53
N THR A 32 -5.52 3.19 -21.08
CA THR A 32 -5.10 1.81 -20.80
C THR A 32 -3.65 1.60 -21.23
N ASP A 33 -3.30 1.95 -22.46
CA ASP A 33 -1.94 1.78 -23.01
C ASP A 33 -0.90 2.60 -22.20
N LYS A 34 -1.29 3.81 -21.78
CA LYS A 34 -0.43 4.67 -20.96
C LYS A 34 -0.25 4.11 -19.54
N ILE A 35 -1.31 3.54 -18.94
CA ILE A 35 -1.22 2.88 -17.64
C ILE A 35 -0.33 1.62 -17.73
N GLU A 36 -0.46 0.83 -18.78
CA GLU A 36 0.40 -0.34 -18.98
C GLU A 36 1.87 0.06 -19.15
N SER A 37 2.14 1.13 -19.88
CA SER A 37 3.49 1.69 -20.02
C SER A 37 4.05 2.14 -18.68
N PHE A 38 3.21 2.74 -17.83
CA PHE A 38 3.56 3.13 -16.47
C PHE A 38 3.90 1.91 -15.60
N VAL A 39 3.09 0.86 -15.66
CA VAL A 39 3.35 -0.40 -14.94
C VAL A 39 4.69 -1.02 -15.36
N ARG A 40 4.95 -1.10 -16.66
CA ARG A 40 6.23 -1.61 -17.20
C ARG A 40 7.41 -0.78 -16.68
N TRP A 41 7.27 0.54 -16.69
CA TRP A 41 8.30 1.43 -16.16
C TRP A 41 8.52 1.21 -14.65
N MET A 42 7.47 1.12 -13.85
CA MET A 42 7.60 0.85 -12.41
C MET A 42 8.28 -0.48 -12.12
N ARG A 43 7.94 -1.54 -12.88
CA ARG A 43 8.61 -2.85 -12.77
C ARG A 43 10.09 -2.78 -13.15
N SER A 44 10.44 -2.06 -14.20
CA SER A 44 11.85 -1.84 -14.57
C SER A 44 12.65 -1.13 -13.47
N LYS A 45 11.98 -0.29 -12.67
CA LYS A 45 12.58 0.37 -11.49
C LYS A 45 12.47 -0.45 -10.20
N ARG A 46 12.02 -1.72 -10.29
CA ARG A 46 11.89 -2.66 -9.16
C ARG A 46 10.96 -2.18 -8.04
N TYR A 47 9.91 -1.44 -8.37
CA TYR A 47 8.86 -1.15 -7.39
C TYR A 47 8.15 -2.45 -6.96
N SER A 48 7.75 -2.54 -5.69
CA SER A 48 6.97 -3.69 -5.21
C SER A 48 5.61 -3.76 -5.91
N GLU A 49 5.09 -4.96 -6.17
CA GLU A 49 3.78 -5.14 -6.80
C GLU A 49 2.66 -4.45 -6.01
N ASN A 50 2.78 -4.39 -4.67
CA ASN A 50 1.84 -3.67 -3.84
C ASN A 50 1.87 -2.15 -4.09
N THR A 51 3.06 -1.57 -4.28
CA THR A 51 3.21 -0.15 -4.63
C THR A 51 2.64 0.12 -6.02
N ILE A 52 2.94 -0.75 -7.00
CA ILE A 52 2.42 -0.65 -8.36
C ILE A 52 0.89 -0.65 -8.34
N LYS A 53 0.29 -1.62 -7.64
CA LYS A 53 -1.16 -1.71 -7.49
C LYS A 53 -1.75 -0.44 -6.89
N THR A 54 -1.20 0.03 -5.75
CA THR A 54 -1.69 1.23 -5.06
C THR A 54 -1.63 2.47 -5.95
N TYR A 55 -0.55 2.63 -6.71
CA TYR A 55 -0.38 3.77 -7.61
C TYR A 55 -1.30 3.68 -8.83
N CYS A 56 -1.47 2.49 -9.40
CA CYS A 56 -2.39 2.27 -10.52
C CYS A 56 -3.85 2.51 -10.10
N ASP A 57 -4.27 2.05 -8.92
CA ASP A 57 -5.63 2.24 -8.43
C ASP A 57 -5.92 3.74 -8.18
N ALA A 58 -4.98 4.46 -7.59
CA ALA A 58 -5.08 5.91 -7.41
C ALA A 58 -5.16 6.66 -8.75
N LEU A 59 -4.30 6.28 -9.70
CA LEU A 59 -4.28 6.88 -11.04
C LEU A 59 -5.57 6.62 -11.81
N LYS A 60 -6.07 5.38 -11.78
CA LYS A 60 -7.35 5.00 -12.42
C LYS A 60 -8.51 5.82 -11.87
N THR A 61 -8.57 6.01 -10.55
CA THR A 61 -9.62 6.82 -9.91
C THR A 61 -9.54 8.28 -10.36
N PHE A 62 -8.35 8.83 -10.48
CA PHE A 62 -8.12 10.18 -10.99
C PHE A 62 -8.51 10.32 -12.46
N LEU A 63 -8.10 9.42 -13.33
CA LEU A 63 -8.44 9.44 -14.76
C LEU A 63 -9.94 9.21 -15.01
N LYS A 64 -10.60 8.42 -14.17
CA LYS A 64 -12.05 8.27 -14.21
C LYS A 64 -12.79 9.56 -13.85
N TYR A 65 -12.28 10.31 -12.87
CA TYR A 65 -12.85 11.61 -12.51
C TYR A 65 -12.78 12.61 -13.67
N TYR A 66 -11.72 12.56 -14.48
CA TYR A 66 -11.52 13.38 -15.67
C TYR A 66 -11.78 12.60 -16.99
N SER A 67 -12.72 11.66 -17.00
CA SER A 67 -13.00 10.83 -18.18
C SER A 67 -13.40 11.60 -19.44
N ALA A 68 -13.94 12.81 -19.27
CA ALA A 68 -14.33 13.70 -20.36
C ALA A 68 -13.16 14.57 -20.90
N LYS A 69 -11.98 14.50 -20.30
CA LYS A 69 -10.82 15.33 -20.65
C LYS A 69 -9.69 14.44 -21.17
N ASP A 70 -9.01 14.88 -22.23
CA ASP A 70 -7.83 14.17 -22.71
C ASP A 70 -6.69 14.24 -21.67
N ILE A 71 -5.95 13.13 -21.54
CA ILE A 71 -4.90 13.01 -20.52
C ILE A 71 -3.81 14.07 -20.71
N GLU A 72 -3.57 14.48 -21.96
CA GLU A 72 -2.54 15.45 -22.32
C GLU A 72 -2.94 16.88 -21.94
N ASP A 73 -4.23 17.14 -21.82
CA ASP A 73 -4.79 18.44 -21.43
C ASP A 73 -4.93 18.62 -19.92
N ILE A 74 -4.58 17.60 -19.15
CA ILE A 74 -4.63 17.66 -17.68
C ILE A 74 -3.48 18.54 -17.17
N THR A 75 -3.84 19.55 -16.39
CA THR A 75 -2.94 20.56 -15.84
C THR A 75 -2.73 20.40 -14.34
N ASN A 76 -1.77 21.15 -13.78
CA ASN A 76 -1.57 21.22 -12.32
C ASN A 76 -2.85 21.67 -11.57
N LYS A 77 -3.61 22.56 -12.18
CA LYS A 77 -4.87 23.05 -11.63
C LYS A 77 -5.87 21.91 -11.46
N ASP A 78 -5.99 21.03 -12.44
CA ASP A 78 -6.88 19.88 -12.37
C ASP A 78 -6.50 18.95 -11.20
N VAL A 79 -5.23 18.75 -10.94
CA VAL A 79 -4.77 17.94 -9.80
C VAL A 79 -5.11 18.63 -8.47
N ILE A 80 -5.00 19.94 -8.38
CA ILE A 80 -5.38 20.71 -7.19
C ILE A 80 -6.90 20.65 -6.99
N ASP A 81 -7.68 20.84 -8.04
CA ASP A 81 -9.15 20.78 -8.00
C ASP A 81 -9.62 19.38 -7.61
N TYR A 82 -9.00 18.32 -8.16
CA TYR A 82 -9.28 16.94 -7.74
C TYR A 82 -9.01 16.72 -6.24
N ASN A 83 -7.91 17.22 -5.71
CA ASN A 83 -7.63 17.11 -4.29
C ASN A 83 -8.67 17.82 -3.42
N ASN A 84 -9.16 18.99 -3.85
CA ASN A 84 -10.13 19.77 -3.11
C ASN A 84 -11.54 19.20 -3.27
N ASP A 85 -11.95 18.89 -4.47
CA ASP A 85 -13.31 18.54 -4.81
C ASP A 85 -13.64 17.05 -4.66
N TYR A 86 -12.67 16.19 -4.86
CA TYR A 86 -12.86 14.75 -4.69
C TYR A 86 -12.28 14.24 -3.37
N ILE A 87 -10.99 14.40 -3.14
CA ILE A 87 -10.32 13.77 -1.98
C ILE A 87 -10.82 14.37 -0.66
N ARG A 88 -10.89 15.70 -0.55
CA ARG A 88 -11.32 16.37 0.70
C ARG A 88 -12.81 16.22 0.95
N LYS A 89 -13.67 16.33 -0.07
CA LYS A 89 -15.12 16.15 0.10
C LYS A 89 -15.49 14.74 0.57
N HIS A 90 -14.75 13.71 0.14
CA HIS A 90 -14.98 12.33 0.57
C HIS A 90 -14.23 11.95 1.86
N ASN A 91 -13.62 12.93 2.54
CA ASN A 91 -12.90 12.73 3.80
C ASN A 91 -11.80 11.64 3.74
N TYR A 92 -11.13 11.48 2.61
CA TYR A 92 -10.00 10.57 2.50
C TYR A 92 -8.83 11.01 3.40
N SER A 93 -8.07 10.04 3.90
CA SER A 93 -6.93 10.33 4.78
C SER A 93 -5.83 11.14 4.07
N ALA A 94 -5.06 11.90 4.85
CA ALA A 94 -3.88 12.62 4.35
C ALA A 94 -2.85 11.67 3.68
N SER A 95 -2.76 10.43 4.16
CA SER A 95 -1.91 9.39 3.55
C SER A 95 -2.40 9.02 2.16
N PHE A 96 -3.71 8.81 1.99
CA PHE A 96 -4.30 8.53 0.68
C PHE A 96 -4.08 9.69 -0.30
N GLN A 97 -4.30 10.93 0.15
CA GLN A 97 -4.04 12.13 -0.65
C GLN A 97 -2.58 12.19 -1.13
N ASN A 98 -1.63 11.95 -0.22
CA ASN A 98 -0.21 11.95 -0.55
C ASN A 98 0.17 10.84 -1.56
N GLN A 99 -0.39 9.64 -1.40
CA GLN A 99 -0.18 8.53 -2.34
C GLN A 99 -0.74 8.86 -3.73
N THR A 100 -1.94 9.41 -3.79
CA THR A 100 -2.58 9.80 -5.06
C THR A 100 -1.78 10.87 -5.77
N VAL A 101 -1.38 11.94 -5.07
CA VAL A 101 -0.54 12.99 -5.64
C VAL A 101 0.79 12.43 -6.15
N ASN A 102 1.43 11.53 -5.40
CA ASN A 102 2.69 10.91 -5.83
C ASN A 102 2.51 10.03 -7.08
N ALA A 103 1.42 9.25 -7.15
CA ALA A 103 1.12 8.42 -8.31
C ALA A 103 0.90 9.27 -9.57
N ILE A 104 0.09 10.34 -9.47
CA ILE A 104 -0.18 11.27 -10.56
C ILE A 104 1.11 11.92 -11.03
N LYS A 105 1.90 12.49 -10.10
CA LYS A 105 3.19 13.12 -10.42
C LYS A 105 4.14 12.18 -11.15
N LEU A 106 4.27 10.96 -10.65
CA LEU A 106 5.16 9.96 -11.23
C LEU A 106 4.71 9.59 -12.63
N PHE A 107 3.41 9.37 -12.84
CA PHE A 107 2.84 9.06 -14.14
C PHE A 107 3.07 10.15 -15.18
N PHE A 108 2.72 11.39 -14.87
CA PHE A 108 2.90 12.51 -15.79
C PHE A 108 4.37 12.76 -16.13
N LYS A 109 5.26 12.60 -15.15
CA LYS A 109 6.70 12.73 -15.35
C LYS A 109 7.27 11.64 -16.27
N THR A 110 6.82 10.38 -16.13
CA THR A 110 7.48 9.24 -16.77
C THR A 110 6.85 8.80 -18.07
N VAL A 111 5.54 8.98 -18.23
CA VAL A 111 4.80 8.52 -19.42
C VAL A 111 4.55 9.68 -20.39
N LEU A 112 4.23 10.85 -19.88
CA LEU A 112 3.88 12.00 -20.70
C LEU A 112 5.05 13.00 -20.88
N ASN A 113 6.19 12.80 -20.19
CA ASN A 113 7.32 13.73 -20.17
C ASN A 113 6.88 15.19 -19.86
N SER A 114 5.72 15.35 -19.22
CA SER A 114 5.15 16.63 -18.89
C SER A 114 5.89 17.23 -17.69
N LYS A 115 6.32 18.47 -17.83
CA LYS A 115 6.85 19.27 -16.72
C LYS A 115 5.69 19.78 -15.85
N MET A 116 4.97 18.87 -15.19
CA MET A 116 4.08 19.30 -14.13
C MET A 116 4.92 19.95 -13.02
N GLU A 117 4.65 21.21 -12.71
CA GLU A 117 5.26 21.90 -11.56
C GLU A 117 4.71 21.31 -10.28
N THR A 118 5.39 20.25 -9.87
CA THR A 118 4.96 19.40 -8.75
C THR A 118 5.07 20.08 -7.39
N GLU A 119 5.72 21.24 -7.32
CA GLU A 119 5.93 22.01 -6.09
C GLU A 119 4.67 22.79 -5.67
N THR A 120 3.83 23.16 -6.61
CA THR A 120 2.58 23.90 -6.34
C THR A 120 1.46 23.07 -5.73
N ILE A 121 1.56 21.73 -5.79
CA ILE A 121 0.54 20.86 -5.24
C ILE A 121 0.78 20.69 -3.74
N HIS A 122 0.00 21.41 -2.93
CA HIS A 122 0.09 21.34 -1.49
C HIS A 122 -0.18 19.94 -0.95
N ARG A 123 0.79 19.44 -0.16
CA ARG A 123 0.63 18.18 0.60
C ARG A 123 0.06 18.51 1.98
N PRO A 124 -0.90 17.75 2.47
CA PRO A 124 -1.35 17.93 3.84
C PRO A 124 -0.17 17.62 4.79
N LYS A 125 0.07 18.52 5.73
CA LYS A 125 0.99 18.26 6.82
C LYS A 125 0.33 17.18 7.71
N SER A 126 0.89 15.97 7.74
CA SER A 126 0.46 15.00 8.75
C SER A 126 0.97 15.47 10.10
N GLY A 127 0.05 15.64 11.05
CA GLY A 127 0.45 15.84 12.44
C GLY A 127 1.34 14.68 12.88
N LYS A 128 2.50 14.97 13.47
CA LYS A 128 3.33 13.95 14.09
C LYS A 128 2.61 13.45 15.34
N GLN A 129 1.87 12.35 15.21
CA GLN A 129 1.37 11.64 16.39
C GLN A 129 2.49 10.71 16.87
N LEU A 130 2.82 10.85 18.13
CA LEU A 130 3.73 9.90 18.78
C LEU A 130 3.02 8.53 18.82
N PRO A 131 3.73 7.44 18.50
CA PRO A 131 3.14 6.10 18.62
C PRO A 131 2.80 5.82 20.08
N ASN A 132 1.67 5.16 20.32
CA ASN A 132 1.35 4.61 21.63
C ASN A 132 2.34 3.50 21.96
N VAL A 133 3.18 3.72 22.96
CA VAL A 133 4.19 2.77 23.41
C VAL A 133 3.65 2.02 24.62
N LEU A 134 3.61 0.69 24.54
CA LEU A 134 3.25 -0.16 25.67
C LEU A 134 4.41 -0.27 26.67
N SER A 135 4.08 -0.26 27.95
CA SER A 135 5.04 -0.57 29.00
C SER A 135 5.42 -2.06 29.00
N LYS A 136 6.53 -2.41 29.65
CA LYS A 136 6.96 -3.81 29.76
C LYS A 136 5.92 -4.65 30.51
N GLU A 137 5.25 -4.07 31.49
CA GLU A 137 4.20 -4.70 32.30
C GLU A 137 2.95 -5.00 31.46
N GLU A 138 2.58 -4.07 30.57
CA GLU A 138 1.45 -4.28 29.63
C GLU A 138 1.77 -5.37 28.61
N VAL A 139 2.98 -5.35 28.04
CA VAL A 139 3.41 -6.42 27.11
C VAL A 139 3.40 -7.78 27.81
N LYS A 140 3.91 -7.87 29.04
CA LYS A 140 3.88 -9.11 29.84
C LYS A 140 2.46 -9.62 30.01
N LYS A 141 1.51 -8.77 30.42
CA LYS A 141 0.10 -9.13 30.55
C LYS A 141 -0.51 -9.63 29.26
N ILE A 142 -0.18 -9.00 28.11
CA ILE A 142 -0.67 -9.44 26.78
C ILE A 142 -0.15 -10.85 26.45
N LEU A 143 1.14 -11.12 26.70
CA LEU A 143 1.75 -12.42 26.43
C LEU A 143 1.18 -13.52 27.35
N GLU A 144 0.94 -13.21 28.62
CA GLU A 144 0.36 -14.15 29.59
C GLU A 144 -1.12 -14.44 29.32
N ALA A 145 -1.88 -13.44 28.85
CA ALA A 145 -3.29 -13.62 28.47
C ALA A 145 -3.47 -14.48 27.21
N CYS A 146 -2.41 -14.69 26.43
CA CYS A 146 -2.50 -15.46 25.20
C CYS A 146 -2.43 -16.99 25.50
N ALA A 147 -3.59 -17.64 25.55
CA ALA A 147 -3.71 -19.08 25.83
C ALA A 147 -3.10 -19.97 24.73
N ASN A 148 -3.17 -19.53 23.47
CA ASN A 148 -2.64 -20.29 22.34
C ASN A 148 -1.12 -20.15 22.25
N LEU A 149 -0.42 -21.29 22.41
CA LEU A 149 1.05 -21.33 22.40
C LEU A 149 1.65 -20.75 21.12
N LYS A 150 1.07 -21.03 19.95
CA LYS A 150 1.54 -20.52 18.66
C LYS A 150 1.44 -19.00 18.61
N HIS A 151 0.30 -18.44 19.00
CA HIS A 151 0.10 -17.01 19.00
C HIS A 151 1.03 -16.32 20.01
N ARG A 152 1.20 -16.90 21.18
CA ARG A 152 2.13 -16.39 22.20
C ARG A 152 3.57 -16.38 21.69
N ALA A 153 4.00 -17.47 21.03
CA ALA A 153 5.34 -17.53 20.41
C ALA A 153 5.53 -16.46 19.34
N MET A 154 4.53 -16.26 18.48
CA MET A 154 4.56 -15.22 17.45
C MET A 154 4.68 -13.81 18.05
N LEU A 155 3.87 -13.50 19.08
CA LEU A 155 3.93 -12.21 19.77
C LEU A 155 5.26 -12.00 20.50
N THR A 156 5.79 -13.07 21.11
CA THR A 156 7.10 -13.03 21.76
C THR A 156 8.22 -12.75 20.77
N LEU A 157 8.20 -13.37 19.59
CA LEU A 157 9.17 -13.11 18.53
C LEU A 157 9.09 -11.66 18.01
N ILE A 158 7.88 -11.13 17.81
CA ILE A 158 7.69 -9.74 17.42
C ILE A 158 8.29 -8.80 18.45
N TYR A 159 8.02 -9.05 19.74
CA TYR A 159 8.50 -8.18 20.81
C TYR A 159 10.01 -8.29 21.03
N SER A 160 10.55 -9.51 21.06
CA SER A 160 11.97 -9.74 21.39
C SER A 160 12.91 -9.41 20.24
N CYS A 161 12.50 -9.70 18.99
CA CYS A 161 13.33 -9.52 17.80
C CYS A 161 12.95 -8.28 16.97
N GLY A 162 11.87 -7.58 17.32
CA GLY A 162 11.40 -6.42 16.57
C GLY A 162 10.90 -6.74 15.17
N LEU A 163 10.44 -7.97 14.93
CA LEU A 163 9.99 -8.42 13.62
C LEU A 163 8.75 -7.66 13.14
N ARG A 164 8.76 -7.24 11.87
CA ARG A 164 7.54 -6.78 11.23
C ARG A 164 6.61 -7.96 10.94
N ARG A 165 5.32 -7.69 10.83
CA ARG A 165 4.32 -8.74 10.53
C ARG A 165 4.70 -9.59 9.30
N SER A 166 5.18 -8.97 8.23
CA SER A 166 5.58 -9.68 7.01
C SER A 166 6.82 -10.56 7.21
N GLU A 167 7.77 -10.12 8.01
CA GLU A 167 8.98 -10.87 8.36
C GLU A 167 8.60 -12.11 9.19
N LEU A 168 7.73 -11.94 10.18
CA LEU A 168 7.23 -13.07 10.97
C LEU A 168 6.49 -14.12 10.11
N LEU A 169 5.63 -13.67 9.17
CA LEU A 169 4.84 -14.57 8.33
C LEU A 169 5.71 -15.36 7.33
N ASN A 170 6.83 -14.79 6.93
CA ASN A 170 7.80 -15.42 6.02
C ASN A 170 8.91 -16.18 6.76
N LEU A 171 8.87 -16.23 8.10
CA LEU A 171 9.88 -16.92 8.89
C LEU A 171 9.78 -18.43 8.65
N THR A 172 10.90 -19.04 8.28
CA THR A 172 11.05 -20.50 8.11
C THR A 172 12.04 -21.05 9.13
N PHE A 173 12.11 -22.36 9.26
CA PHE A 173 13.08 -23.02 10.16
C PHE A 173 14.54 -22.73 9.73
N GLU A 174 14.80 -22.46 8.47
CA GLU A 174 16.11 -22.12 7.94
C GLU A 174 16.64 -20.79 8.49
N HIS A 175 15.73 -19.91 8.91
CA HIS A 175 16.09 -18.62 9.51
C HIS A 175 16.41 -18.74 11.02
N VAL A 176 16.31 -19.95 11.62
CA VAL A 176 16.53 -20.16 13.04
C VAL A 176 17.82 -20.93 13.25
N ASP A 177 18.87 -20.26 13.72
CA ASP A 177 20.09 -20.91 14.18
C ASP A 177 19.98 -21.20 15.69
N ALA A 178 19.58 -22.43 16.04
CA ALA A 178 19.43 -22.84 17.41
C ALA A 178 20.77 -22.91 18.19
N ASN A 179 21.88 -23.17 17.48
CA ASN A 179 23.19 -23.26 18.10
C ASN A 179 23.72 -21.89 18.53
N ARG A 180 23.50 -20.90 17.68
CA ARG A 180 23.92 -19.51 17.94
C ARG A 180 22.84 -18.69 18.63
N LYS A 181 21.62 -19.24 18.79
CA LYS A 181 20.42 -18.55 19.32
C LYS A 181 20.10 -17.27 18.54
N LEU A 182 20.20 -17.32 17.22
CA LEU A 182 19.96 -16.20 16.31
C LEU A 182 18.82 -16.47 15.36
N LEU A 183 18.15 -15.39 14.95
CA LEU A 183 17.32 -15.33 13.76
C LEU A 183 18.12 -14.65 12.66
N ILE A 184 18.18 -15.25 11.47
CA ILE A 184 18.95 -14.79 10.31
C ILE A 184 17.98 -14.21 9.27
#